data_7b316f1c72ab8c63a642ec13002ec308
#
_entry.id   7b316f1c72ab8c63a642ec13002ec308
#
_cell.length_a   1.000
_cell.length_b   1.000
_cell.length_c   1.000
_cell.angle_alpha   90.00
_cell.angle_beta   90.00
_cell.angle_gamma   90.00
#
_symmetry.space_group_name_H-M   'P 1'
#
loop_
_entity.id
_entity.type
_entity.pdbx_description
1 polymer ?
#
loop_
_entity_poly.entity_id
_entity_poly.type
_entity_poly.pdbx_seq_one_letter_code
_entity_poly.pdbx_strand_id
1 'polypeptide(L)'
;MTRLKKALIVSGSIVAMAGSCVYCYILIKTLGNEAPTTVSAPLEPVRPRVKHDVTPEMEFASQRMEGKPAPDFAAIDGQNLQHRLAMELIRGPVVLVFIKDGCPCSIAAQPYFDRIAQAYSGTVQFLGVVDGSPEVARAWGEKYHVTFPILADPNMEIVSDYNVDSSAHVAFIKQDSTLTRLWPGFSKAMLAELNVIIATTTYSRLRAVNLVDAPTELTTGCPFDL
;
A
#
# COMPACT_ATOMS: atom_id res chain seq x y z
N MET A 1 -53.77 -21.38 51.67
CA MET A 1 -53.88 -20.82 53.03
C MET A 1 -52.58 -20.17 53.42
N THR A 2 -52.73 -18.93 53.76
CA THR A 2 -52.08 -18.00 54.68
C THR A 2 -50.69 -17.52 54.28
N ARG A 3 -50.58 -16.28 53.78
CA ARG A 3 -50.44 -14.97 54.47
C ARG A 3 -49.30 -15.05 55.52
N LEU A 4 -48.33 -14.18 55.60
CA LEU A 4 -48.37 -12.72 55.87
C LEU A 4 -46.94 -12.22 56.18
N LYS A 5 -46.57 -11.07 55.63
CA LYS A 5 -45.82 -9.96 56.27
C LYS A 5 -44.41 -10.16 56.77
N LYS A 6 -43.43 -9.35 56.31
CA LYS A 6 -43.15 -8.07 57.00
C LYS A 6 -42.24 -7.19 56.20
N ALA A 7 -42.67 -5.96 56.06
CA ALA A 7 -41.85 -4.81 55.68
C ALA A 7 -41.04 -4.30 56.89
N LEU A 8 -40.22 -3.33 56.60
CA LEU A 8 -39.30 -2.51 57.40
C LEU A 8 -37.88 -3.09 57.41
N ILE A 9 -36.87 -2.37 56.94
CA ILE A 9 -36.43 -1.05 57.33
C ILE A 9 -35.65 -0.45 56.16
N VAL A 10 -36.13 0.66 55.61
CA VAL A 10 -35.32 1.56 54.77
C VAL A 10 -35.24 2.85 55.56
N SER A 11 -34.14 3.14 56.14
CA SER A 11 -33.80 4.49 56.61
C SER A 11 -32.34 4.44 57.09
N GLY A 12 -31.43 5.10 56.40
CA GLY A 12 -30.10 5.38 56.94
C GLY A 12 -28.91 5.20 56.03
N SER A 13 -29.00 5.48 54.74
CA SER A 13 -27.76 5.46 53.91
C SER A 13 -27.78 6.39 52.70
N ILE A 14 -28.53 7.48 52.73
CA ILE A 14 -28.58 8.41 51.57
C ILE A 14 -27.65 9.62 51.71
N VAL A 15 -27.02 9.86 52.85
CA VAL A 15 -26.18 11.06 53.09
C VAL A 15 -24.69 10.82 52.77
N ALA A 16 -24.22 9.59 52.70
CA ALA A 16 -22.79 9.27 52.44
C ALA A 16 -22.37 9.22 50.96
N MET A 17 -23.32 9.18 50.00
CA MET A 17 -22.98 9.10 48.59
C MET A 17 -22.84 10.44 47.85
N ALA A 18 -23.31 11.54 48.41
CA ALA A 18 -23.22 12.86 47.77
C ALA A 18 -21.82 13.48 47.83
N GLY A 19 -21.01 13.16 48.86
CA GLY A 19 -19.66 13.70 49.01
C GLY A 19 -18.62 13.05 48.08
N SER A 20 -18.80 11.76 47.75
CA SER A 20 -17.86 11.04 46.90
C SER A 20 -17.98 11.41 45.41
N CYS A 21 -19.18 11.78 44.97
CA CYS A 21 -19.42 12.13 43.55
C CYS A 21 -18.86 13.53 43.20
N VAL A 22 -18.89 14.49 44.16
CA VAL A 22 -18.32 15.82 43.95
C VAL A 22 -16.79 15.79 43.92
N TYR A 23 -16.19 14.95 44.76
CA TYR A 23 -14.73 14.81 44.78
C TYR A 23 -14.21 14.12 43.50
N CYS A 24 -14.92 13.10 42.98
CA CYS A 24 -14.61 12.48 41.70
C CYS A 24 -14.79 13.45 40.53
N TYR A 25 -15.81 14.29 40.56
CA TYR A 25 -16.08 15.30 39.52
C TYR A 25 -14.99 16.40 39.48
N ILE A 26 -14.50 16.81 40.64
CA ILE A 26 -13.39 17.79 40.72
C ILE A 26 -12.05 17.16 40.28
N LEU A 27 -11.77 15.92 40.65
CA LEU A 27 -10.57 15.21 40.21
C LEU A 27 -10.56 14.96 38.69
N ILE A 28 -11.71 14.66 38.07
CA ILE A 28 -11.82 14.50 36.62
C ILE A 28 -11.64 15.83 35.89
N LYS A 29 -12.05 16.96 36.47
CA LYS A 29 -11.84 18.29 35.87
C LYS A 29 -10.39 18.80 35.98
N THR A 30 -9.62 18.37 36.98
CA THR A 30 -8.21 18.78 37.13
C THR A 30 -7.22 17.90 36.40
N LEU A 31 -7.63 16.67 35.99
CA LEU A 31 -6.82 15.75 35.18
C LEU A 31 -7.19 15.76 33.68
N GLY A 32 -8.17 16.57 33.28
CA GLY A 32 -8.76 16.55 31.94
C GLY A 32 -8.31 17.69 31.03
N ASN A 33 -7.05 18.16 31.09
CA ASN A 33 -6.62 19.18 30.15
C ASN A 33 -5.15 19.06 29.74
N GLU A 34 -4.77 17.89 29.21
CA GLU A 34 -3.68 17.79 28.26
C GLU A 34 -3.87 16.52 27.44
N ALA A 35 -4.71 16.61 26.41
CA ALA A 35 -4.63 15.68 25.31
C ALA A 35 -3.34 16.02 24.55
N PRO A 36 -2.42 15.08 24.37
CA PRO A 36 -1.34 15.28 23.42
C PRO A 36 -1.98 15.25 22.03
N THR A 37 -2.21 16.42 21.47
CA THR A 37 -2.53 16.57 20.05
C THR A 37 -1.26 16.29 19.27
N THR A 38 -0.85 15.03 19.18
CA THR A 38 0.00 14.59 18.11
C THR A 38 -0.88 14.48 16.87
N VAL A 39 -1.21 15.62 16.30
CA VAL A 39 -1.58 15.70 14.90
C VAL A 39 -0.34 15.26 14.15
N SER A 40 -0.33 13.99 13.74
CA SER A 40 0.61 13.54 12.72
C SER A 40 0.36 14.45 11.52
N ALA A 41 1.28 15.39 11.29
CA ALA A 41 1.25 16.20 10.08
C ALA A 41 1.13 15.23 8.91
N PRO A 42 0.26 15.48 7.92
CA PRO A 42 0.23 14.69 6.70
C PRO A 42 1.66 14.64 6.18
N LEU A 43 2.20 13.46 5.91
CA LEU A 43 3.51 13.31 5.28
C LEU A 43 3.45 14.13 4.00
N GLU A 44 4.19 15.24 3.96
CA GLU A 44 4.31 16.02 2.73
C GLU A 44 4.79 15.09 1.63
N PRO A 45 4.18 15.13 0.43
CA PRO A 45 4.61 14.31 -0.68
C PRO A 45 6.09 14.63 -0.95
N VAL A 46 6.96 13.63 -0.77
CA VAL A 46 8.39 13.76 -1.05
C VAL A 46 8.53 13.99 -2.55
N ARG A 47 8.73 15.24 -2.94
CA ARG A 47 9.03 15.57 -4.34
C ARG A 47 10.42 15.05 -4.66
N PRO A 48 10.60 14.18 -5.65
CA PRO A 48 11.92 13.70 -6.02
C PRO A 48 12.78 14.89 -6.41
N ARG A 49 13.97 15.02 -5.79
CA ARG A 49 14.94 16.09 -6.14
C ARG A 49 15.60 15.87 -7.48
N VAL A 50 15.55 14.63 -7.97
CA VAL A 50 16.07 14.24 -9.28
C VAL A 50 14.91 13.66 -10.07
N LYS A 51 14.61 14.29 -11.20
CA LYS A 51 13.64 13.80 -12.16
C LYS A 51 14.38 12.93 -13.16
N HIS A 52 13.99 11.67 -13.26
CA HIS A 52 14.47 10.77 -14.31
C HIS A 52 13.40 10.71 -15.40
N ASP A 53 13.73 11.24 -16.57
CA ASP A 53 12.83 11.21 -17.72
C ASP A 53 12.80 9.80 -18.32
N VAL A 54 11.64 9.34 -18.73
CA VAL A 54 11.50 8.10 -19.49
C VAL A 54 12.03 8.35 -20.91
N THR A 55 12.90 7.46 -21.38
CA THR A 55 13.43 7.54 -22.73
C THR A 55 12.61 6.74 -23.74
N PRO A 56 12.68 7.06 -25.05
CA PRO A 56 12.03 6.26 -26.08
C PRO A 56 12.46 4.79 -26.09
N GLU A 57 13.70 4.51 -25.70
CA GLU A 57 14.25 3.15 -25.59
C GLU A 57 13.56 2.36 -24.48
N MET A 58 13.31 2.98 -23.30
CA MET A 58 12.56 2.39 -22.19
C MET A 58 11.11 2.11 -22.60
N GLU A 59 10.45 3.06 -23.27
CA GLU A 59 9.11 2.85 -23.78
C GLU A 59 9.04 1.69 -24.78
N PHE A 60 9.98 1.63 -25.72
CA PHE A 60 10.05 0.56 -26.70
C PHE A 60 10.35 -0.80 -26.05
N ALA A 61 11.27 -0.84 -25.09
CA ALA A 61 11.59 -2.06 -24.32
C ALA A 61 10.36 -2.59 -23.58
N SER A 62 9.61 -1.69 -22.91
CA SER A 62 8.36 -2.02 -22.21
C SER A 62 7.28 -2.53 -23.17
N GLN A 63 7.05 -1.85 -24.28
CA GLN A 63 6.05 -2.24 -25.29
C GLN A 63 6.35 -3.61 -25.91
N ARG A 64 7.62 -3.97 -26.07
CA ARG A 64 8.01 -5.29 -26.59
C ARG A 64 7.65 -6.45 -25.68
N MET A 65 7.45 -6.20 -24.40
CA MET A 65 7.01 -7.20 -23.43
C MET A 65 5.48 -7.38 -23.41
N GLU A 66 4.74 -6.36 -23.85
CA GLU A 66 3.28 -6.37 -23.80
C GLU A 66 2.67 -7.41 -24.77
N GLY A 67 1.54 -7.98 -24.36
CA GLY A 67 0.82 -9.02 -25.11
C GLY A 67 1.45 -10.41 -25.06
N LYS A 68 2.57 -10.59 -24.36
CA LYS A 68 3.26 -11.87 -24.19
C LYS A 68 2.91 -12.51 -22.84
N PRO A 69 3.18 -13.81 -22.66
CA PRO A 69 3.17 -14.41 -21.33
C PRO A 69 4.14 -13.67 -20.42
N ALA A 70 3.66 -13.29 -19.22
CA ALA A 70 4.51 -12.69 -18.21
C ALA A 70 5.58 -13.68 -17.75
N PRO A 71 6.83 -13.24 -17.53
CA PRO A 71 7.85 -14.07 -16.90
C PRO A 71 7.37 -14.60 -15.56
N ASP A 72 7.54 -15.89 -15.30
CA ASP A 72 7.20 -16.50 -14.02
C ASP A 72 8.22 -16.09 -12.96
N PHE A 73 7.81 -16.07 -11.71
CA PHE A 73 8.70 -15.83 -10.59
C PHE A 73 8.31 -16.66 -9.36
N ALA A 74 9.30 -16.90 -8.53
CA ALA A 74 9.13 -17.40 -7.16
C ALA A 74 10.06 -16.60 -6.25
N ALA A 75 9.49 -15.86 -5.31
CA ALA A 75 10.24 -15.01 -4.39
C ALA A 75 9.63 -15.07 -2.98
N ILE A 76 10.40 -14.68 -1.98
CA ILE A 76 9.91 -14.49 -0.62
C ILE A 76 9.72 -13.00 -0.35
N ASP A 77 8.73 -12.67 0.46
CA ASP A 77 8.49 -11.30 0.89
C ASP A 77 9.24 -10.95 2.19
N GLY A 78 9.08 -9.72 2.64
CA GLY A 78 9.67 -9.22 3.90
C GLY A 78 9.17 -9.95 5.17
N GLN A 79 8.17 -10.81 5.07
CA GLN A 79 7.64 -11.65 6.16
C GLN A 79 8.05 -13.12 6.00
N ASN A 80 8.94 -13.42 5.04
CA ASN A 80 9.38 -14.78 4.66
C ASN A 80 8.26 -15.66 4.11
N LEU A 81 7.19 -15.08 3.58
CA LEU A 81 6.15 -15.81 2.88
C LEU A 81 6.54 -15.97 1.42
N GLN A 82 6.34 -17.19 0.88
CA GLN A 82 6.65 -17.49 -0.53
C GLN A 82 5.52 -17.04 -1.43
N HIS A 83 5.86 -16.31 -2.48
CA HIS A 83 4.99 -15.87 -3.56
C HIS A 83 5.43 -16.50 -4.87
N ARG A 84 4.47 -16.88 -5.71
CA ARG A 84 4.68 -17.37 -7.08
C ARG A 84 3.64 -16.71 -7.98
N LEU A 85 4.03 -16.25 -9.15
CA LEU A 85 3.11 -15.59 -10.07
C LEU A 85 1.84 -16.42 -10.30
N ALA A 86 1.98 -17.71 -10.59
CA ALA A 86 0.84 -18.61 -10.83
C ALA A 86 -0.14 -18.68 -9.66
N MET A 87 0.33 -18.61 -8.42
CA MET A 87 -0.52 -18.64 -7.22
C MET A 87 -1.23 -17.31 -6.99
N GLU A 88 -0.56 -16.20 -7.28
CA GLU A 88 -1.18 -14.87 -7.18
C GLU A 88 -2.27 -14.69 -8.25
N LEU A 89 -2.05 -15.19 -9.46
CA LEU A 89 -3.02 -15.14 -10.56
C LEU A 89 -4.30 -15.94 -10.29
N ILE A 90 -4.26 -16.97 -9.43
CA ILE A 90 -5.48 -17.67 -8.97
C ILE A 90 -6.38 -16.71 -8.18
N ARG A 91 -5.79 -15.76 -7.46
CA ARG A 91 -6.51 -14.81 -6.60
C ARG A 91 -7.02 -13.57 -7.35
N GLY A 92 -6.46 -13.28 -8.52
CA GLY A 92 -6.82 -12.13 -9.36
C GLY A 92 -5.70 -11.71 -10.29
N PRO A 93 -5.92 -10.69 -11.13
CA PRO A 93 -4.83 -10.06 -11.88
C PRO A 93 -3.74 -9.54 -10.93
N VAL A 94 -2.52 -9.40 -11.44
CA VAL A 94 -1.36 -8.98 -10.64
C VAL A 94 -0.84 -7.64 -11.15
N VAL A 95 -0.51 -6.75 -10.22
CA VAL A 95 0.28 -5.53 -10.46
C VAL A 95 1.63 -5.71 -9.78
N LEU A 96 2.72 -5.65 -10.55
CA LEU A 96 4.08 -5.57 -10.01
C LEU A 96 4.54 -4.12 -10.02
N VAL A 97 5.11 -3.67 -8.91
CA VAL A 97 5.74 -2.36 -8.78
C VAL A 97 7.23 -2.58 -8.50
N PHE A 98 8.09 -2.13 -9.41
CA PHE A 98 9.54 -2.32 -9.27
C PHE A 98 10.15 -1.19 -8.43
N ILE A 99 10.85 -1.55 -7.37
CA ILE A 99 11.33 -0.67 -6.31
C ILE A 99 12.85 -0.80 -6.22
N LYS A 100 13.57 0.32 -6.21
CA LYS A 100 14.98 0.34 -5.82
C LYS A 100 15.10 0.91 -4.41
N ASP A 101 15.79 0.21 -3.53
CA ASP A 101 16.00 0.69 -2.16
C ASP A 101 16.74 2.02 -2.15
N GLY A 102 16.29 2.93 -1.31
CA GLY A 102 16.83 4.29 -1.22
C GLY A 102 16.51 5.23 -2.38
N CYS A 103 15.84 4.78 -3.44
CA CYS A 103 15.49 5.64 -4.58
C CYS A 103 14.38 6.63 -4.24
N PRO A 104 14.62 7.96 -4.37
CA PRO A 104 13.60 8.98 -4.08
C PRO A 104 12.35 8.85 -4.96
N CYS A 105 12.48 8.37 -6.20
CA CYS A 105 11.35 8.19 -7.11
C CYS A 105 10.46 7.02 -6.67
N SER A 106 11.07 5.89 -6.21
CA SER A 106 10.31 4.78 -5.61
C SER A 106 9.52 5.25 -4.38
N ILE A 107 10.17 6.06 -3.51
CA ILE A 107 9.52 6.63 -2.32
C ILE A 107 8.35 7.54 -2.72
N ALA A 108 8.54 8.40 -3.72
CA ALA A 108 7.50 9.34 -4.18
C ALA A 108 6.32 8.63 -4.86
N ALA A 109 6.57 7.50 -5.52
CA ALA A 109 5.54 6.70 -6.21
C ALA A 109 4.69 5.87 -5.25
N GLN A 110 5.26 5.38 -4.15
CA GLN A 110 4.65 4.43 -3.23
C GLN A 110 3.23 4.82 -2.77
N PRO A 111 2.95 6.07 -2.30
CA PRO A 111 1.62 6.42 -1.82
C PRO A 111 0.51 6.30 -2.87
N TYR A 112 0.82 6.45 -4.16
CA TYR A 112 -0.18 6.32 -5.22
C TYR A 112 -0.53 4.86 -5.46
N PHE A 113 0.46 3.97 -5.44
CA PHE A 113 0.23 2.53 -5.56
C PHE A 113 -0.54 1.98 -4.36
N ASP A 114 -0.25 2.43 -3.14
CA ASP A 114 -1.01 2.06 -1.95
C ASP A 114 -2.48 2.48 -2.05
N ARG A 115 -2.77 3.68 -2.52
CA ARG A 115 -4.15 4.15 -2.72
C ARG A 115 -4.91 3.29 -3.71
N ILE A 116 -4.28 2.89 -4.83
CA ILE A 116 -4.92 2.02 -5.83
C ILE A 116 -5.07 0.60 -5.24
N ALA A 117 -4.04 0.05 -4.60
CA ALA A 117 -4.08 -1.27 -3.98
C ALA A 117 -5.20 -1.37 -2.94
N GLN A 118 -5.35 -0.38 -2.06
CA GLN A 118 -6.44 -0.32 -1.08
C GLN A 118 -7.81 -0.23 -1.74
N ALA A 119 -7.94 0.61 -2.79
CA ALA A 119 -9.21 0.78 -3.50
C ALA A 119 -9.71 -0.51 -4.16
N TYR A 120 -8.80 -1.40 -4.57
CA TYR A 120 -9.09 -2.68 -5.21
C TYR A 120 -8.71 -3.91 -4.37
N SER A 121 -8.59 -3.73 -3.06
CA SER A 121 -8.27 -4.82 -2.13
C SER A 121 -9.21 -6.03 -2.33
N GLY A 122 -8.61 -7.23 -2.42
CA GLY A 122 -9.33 -8.47 -2.69
C GLY A 122 -9.77 -8.69 -4.14
N THR A 123 -9.47 -7.74 -5.06
CA THR A 123 -9.87 -7.82 -6.47
C THR A 123 -8.65 -7.99 -7.38
N VAL A 124 -7.55 -7.33 -7.07
CA VAL A 124 -6.27 -7.39 -7.77
C VAL A 124 -5.15 -7.59 -6.74
N GLN A 125 -4.10 -8.33 -7.11
CA GLN A 125 -2.95 -8.56 -6.25
C GLN A 125 -1.87 -7.54 -6.58
N PHE A 126 -1.53 -6.65 -5.62
CA PHE A 126 -0.36 -5.79 -5.72
C PHE A 126 0.83 -6.46 -5.04
N LEU A 127 1.98 -6.41 -5.70
CA LEU A 127 3.26 -6.89 -5.20
C LEU A 127 4.34 -5.86 -5.55
N GLY A 128 5.13 -5.44 -4.57
CA GLY A 128 6.37 -4.72 -4.84
C GLY A 128 7.50 -5.72 -5.10
N VAL A 129 8.47 -5.35 -5.92
CA VAL A 129 9.70 -6.11 -6.15
C VAL A 129 10.84 -5.17 -5.83
N VAL A 130 11.61 -5.46 -4.77
CA VAL A 130 12.75 -4.64 -4.34
C VAL A 130 14.07 -5.34 -4.60
N ASP A 131 15.07 -4.58 -5.07
CA ASP A 131 16.43 -5.01 -5.37
C ASP A 131 17.26 -5.36 -4.11
N GLY A 132 16.67 -6.08 -3.16
CA GLY A 132 17.28 -6.35 -1.87
C GLY A 132 16.82 -7.65 -1.23
N SER A 133 17.40 -7.92 -0.06
CA SER A 133 17.07 -9.09 0.74
C SER A 133 15.67 -8.99 1.37
N PRO A 134 15.13 -10.08 1.96
CA PRO A 134 13.87 -10.05 2.69
C PRO A 134 13.85 -9.02 3.83
N GLU A 135 15.01 -8.74 4.45
CA GLU A 135 15.13 -7.71 5.47
C GLU A 135 14.94 -6.31 4.89
N VAL A 136 15.47 -6.05 3.67
CA VAL A 136 15.27 -4.79 2.93
C VAL A 136 13.80 -4.65 2.55
N ALA A 137 13.17 -5.73 2.04
CA ALA A 137 11.75 -5.76 1.71
C ALA A 137 10.87 -5.43 2.93
N ARG A 138 11.19 -6.03 4.08
CA ARG A 138 10.50 -5.74 5.35
C ARG A 138 10.68 -4.30 5.78
N ALA A 139 11.93 -3.80 5.79
CA ALA A 139 12.25 -2.44 6.19
C ALA A 139 11.55 -1.40 5.31
N TRP A 140 11.45 -1.66 3.98
CA TRP A 140 10.68 -0.83 3.06
C TRP A 140 9.21 -0.80 3.45
N GLY A 141 8.59 -1.98 3.62
CA GLY A 141 7.18 -2.12 3.98
C GLY A 141 6.83 -1.38 5.28
N GLU A 142 7.65 -1.54 6.31
CA GLU A 142 7.48 -0.88 7.62
C GLU A 142 7.66 0.64 7.52
N LYS A 143 8.74 1.08 6.89
CA LYS A 143 9.12 2.50 6.81
C LYS A 143 8.11 3.33 6.03
N TYR A 144 7.57 2.79 4.95
CA TYR A 144 6.64 3.50 4.07
C TYR A 144 5.19 3.06 4.25
N HIS A 145 4.90 2.22 5.26
CA HIS A 145 3.55 1.71 5.59
C HIS A 145 2.85 1.08 4.39
N VAL A 146 3.60 0.28 3.63
CA VAL A 146 3.09 -0.35 2.40
C VAL A 146 2.00 -1.36 2.74
N THR A 147 0.93 -1.36 1.95
CA THR A 147 -0.29 -2.16 2.22
C THR A 147 -0.35 -3.47 1.46
N PHE A 148 0.70 -3.81 0.70
CA PHE A 148 0.83 -5.03 -0.08
C PHE A 148 2.21 -5.69 0.13
N PRO A 149 2.38 -6.99 -0.17
CA PRO A 149 3.66 -7.68 -0.01
C PRO A 149 4.76 -7.05 -0.84
N ILE A 150 5.96 -6.95 -0.28
CA ILE A 150 7.19 -6.55 -0.98
C ILE A 150 8.07 -7.79 -1.12
N LEU A 151 8.30 -8.22 -2.35
CA LEU A 151 9.13 -9.36 -2.72
C LEU A 151 10.61 -8.95 -2.70
N ALA A 152 11.44 -9.81 -2.18
CA ALA A 152 12.90 -9.67 -2.24
C ALA A 152 13.44 -10.21 -3.57
N ASP A 153 14.23 -9.39 -4.27
CA ASP A 153 14.91 -9.76 -5.52
C ASP A 153 16.39 -9.37 -5.46
N PRO A 154 17.18 -9.95 -4.52
CA PRO A 154 18.56 -9.54 -4.26
C PRO A 154 19.51 -9.78 -5.44
N ASN A 155 19.17 -10.70 -6.35
CA ASN A 155 19.92 -11.01 -7.55
C ASN A 155 19.38 -10.30 -8.80
N MET A 156 18.30 -9.52 -8.65
CA MET A 156 17.60 -8.82 -9.73
C MET A 156 17.11 -9.76 -10.86
N GLU A 157 16.75 -11.00 -10.50
CA GLU A 157 16.25 -12.00 -11.45
C GLU A 157 14.89 -11.58 -12.02
N ILE A 158 13.95 -11.15 -11.15
CA ILE A 158 12.63 -10.69 -11.58
C ILE A 158 12.77 -9.38 -12.38
N VAL A 159 13.59 -8.44 -11.90
CA VAL A 159 13.89 -7.19 -12.61
C VAL A 159 14.41 -7.46 -14.02
N SER A 160 15.37 -8.38 -14.15
CA SER A 160 15.98 -8.76 -15.42
C SER A 160 14.99 -9.46 -16.35
N ASP A 161 14.22 -10.44 -15.85
CA ASP A 161 13.27 -11.21 -16.65
C ASP A 161 12.15 -10.35 -17.22
N TYR A 162 11.72 -9.31 -16.47
CA TYR A 162 10.76 -8.32 -16.95
C TYR A 162 11.40 -7.23 -17.83
N ASN A 163 12.69 -7.31 -18.08
CA ASN A 163 13.45 -6.33 -18.87
C ASN A 163 13.28 -4.89 -18.34
N VAL A 164 13.32 -4.75 -17.02
CA VAL A 164 13.19 -3.49 -16.29
C VAL A 164 14.58 -2.97 -15.94
N ASP A 165 14.92 -1.77 -16.38
CA ASP A 165 16.25 -1.16 -16.17
C ASP A 165 16.30 -0.15 -15.03
N SER A 166 15.12 0.32 -14.58
CA SER A 166 15.01 1.33 -13.53
C SER A 166 13.76 1.13 -12.66
N SER A 167 13.80 1.66 -11.47
CA SER A 167 12.67 1.55 -10.53
C SER A 167 11.47 2.39 -10.96
N ALA A 168 10.36 2.24 -10.24
CA ALA A 168 9.07 2.83 -10.55
C ALA A 168 8.43 2.33 -11.87
N HIS A 169 8.98 1.29 -12.52
CA HIS A 169 8.26 0.55 -13.53
C HIS A 169 7.06 -0.18 -12.90
N VAL A 170 6.02 -0.40 -13.72
CA VAL A 170 4.80 -1.07 -13.27
C VAL A 170 4.34 -2.06 -14.34
N ALA A 171 4.12 -3.31 -13.96
CA ALA A 171 3.54 -4.32 -14.82
C ALA A 171 2.11 -4.65 -14.41
N PHE A 172 1.19 -4.80 -15.38
CA PHE A 172 -0.15 -5.33 -15.17
C PHE A 172 -0.31 -6.66 -15.91
N ILE A 173 -0.61 -7.72 -15.15
CA ILE A 173 -0.68 -9.09 -15.63
C ILE A 173 -2.10 -9.60 -15.40
N LYS A 174 -2.76 -10.08 -16.46
CA LYS A 174 -4.08 -10.72 -16.37
C LYS A 174 -3.99 -12.13 -15.77
N GLN A 175 -5.12 -12.65 -15.32
CA GLN A 175 -5.21 -14.01 -14.78
C GLN A 175 -4.82 -15.12 -15.78
N ASP A 176 -4.86 -14.85 -17.08
CA ASP A 176 -4.36 -15.75 -18.13
C ASP A 176 -2.84 -15.69 -18.33
N SER A 177 -2.14 -15.05 -17.42
CA SER A 177 -0.69 -14.79 -17.45
C SER A 177 -0.24 -13.81 -18.53
N THR A 178 -1.13 -13.12 -19.23
CA THR A 178 -0.72 -12.13 -20.23
C THR A 178 -0.24 -10.85 -19.56
N LEU A 179 1.01 -10.45 -19.84
CA LEU A 179 1.54 -9.12 -19.49
C LEU A 179 0.87 -8.09 -20.40
N THR A 180 -0.18 -7.45 -19.91
CA THR A 180 -1.01 -6.55 -20.73
C THR A 180 -0.36 -5.19 -20.91
N ARG A 181 0.26 -4.67 -19.86
CA ARG A 181 0.95 -3.37 -19.87
C ARG A 181 2.22 -3.44 -19.02
N LEU A 182 3.25 -2.78 -19.50
CA LEU A 182 4.46 -2.48 -18.75
C LEU A 182 4.78 -1.01 -18.94
N TRP A 183 4.61 -0.20 -17.89
CA TRP A 183 4.94 1.21 -17.93
C TRP A 183 6.34 1.44 -17.39
N PRO A 184 7.20 2.20 -18.10
CA PRO A 184 8.58 2.47 -17.68
C PRO A 184 8.68 3.57 -16.62
N GLY A 185 7.62 3.85 -15.89
CA GLY A 185 7.55 4.87 -14.87
C GLY A 185 6.14 5.15 -14.42
N PHE A 186 5.94 6.25 -13.68
CA PHE A 186 4.64 6.64 -13.18
C PHE A 186 4.31 8.10 -13.50
N SER A 187 3.06 8.38 -13.71
CA SER A 187 2.48 9.71 -13.84
C SER A 187 1.00 9.68 -13.47
N LYS A 188 0.39 10.86 -13.36
CA LYS A 188 -1.07 10.95 -13.15
C LYS A 188 -1.86 10.24 -14.23
N ALA A 189 -1.46 10.38 -15.49
CA ALA A 189 -2.11 9.72 -16.63
C ALA A 189 -1.94 8.20 -16.56
N MET A 190 -0.73 7.70 -16.30
CA MET A 190 -0.45 6.29 -16.13
C MET A 190 -1.24 5.66 -14.98
N LEU A 191 -1.27 6.31 -13.81
CA LEU A 191 -2.02 5.82 -12.65
C LEU A 191 -3.54 5.80 -12.90
N ALA A 192 -4.05 6.78 -13.64
CA ALA A 192 -5.44 6.78 -14.08
C ALA A 192 -5.73 5.64 -15.07
N GLU A 193 -4.83 5.38 -16.02
CA GLU A 193 -4.92 4.24 -16.95
C GLU A 193 -4.90 2.91 -16.19
N LEU A 194 -3.99 2.73 -15.24
CA LEU A 194 -3.94 1.52 -14.40
C LEU A 194 -5.26 1.32 -13.65
N ASN A 195 -5.82 2.37 -13.06
CA ASN A 195 -7.12 2.33 -12.39
C ASN A 195 -8.24 1.84 -13.34
N VAL A 196 -8.27 2.35 -14.58
CA VAL A 196 -9.25 1.93 -15.61
C VAL A 196 -9.03 0.48 -16.03
N ILE A 197 -7.78 0.07 -16.25
CA ILE A 197 -7.45 -1.31 -16.67
C ILE A 197 -7.86 -2.30 -15.58
N ILE A 198 -7.58 -2.01 -14.31
CA ILE A 198 -8.01 -2.86 -13.20
C ILE A 198 -9.53 -2.99 -13.21
N ALA A 199 -10.27 -1.87 -13.23
CA ALA A 199 -11.72 -1.88 -13.20
C ALA A 199 -12.34 -2.69 -14.36
N THR A 200 -11.83 -2.51 -15.58
CA THR A 200 -12.32 -3.20 -16.78
C THR A 200 -11.98 -4.69 -16.77
N THR A 201 -10.75 -5.05 -16.40
CA THR A 201 -10.31 -6.45 -16.37
C THR A 201 -11.03 -7.27 -15.30
N THR A 202 -11.33 -6.65 -14.17
CA THR A 202 -12.00 -7.33 -13.04
C THR A 202 -13.51 -7.16 -13.03
N TYR A 203 -14.09 -6.51 -14.05
CA TYR A 203 -15.52 -6.17 -14.11
C TYR A 203 -16.03 -5.44 -12.87
N SER A 204 -15.16 -4.69 -12.22
CA SER A 204 -15.49 -3.89 -11.03
C SER A 204 -15.81 -2.44 -11.40
N ARG A 205 -16.41 -1.71 -10.46
CA ARG A 205 -16.61 -0.27 -10.65
C ARG A 205 -15.28 0.46 -10.59
N LEU A 206 -15.11 1.47 -11.46
CA LEU A 206 -13.99 2.39 -11.37
C LEU A 206 -13.97 3.05 -9.98
N ARG A 207 -12.84 2.99 -9.31
CA ARG A 207 -12.68 3.56 -7.97
C ARG A 207 -12.21 5.00 -8.03
N ALA A 208 -12.73 5.83 -7.12
CA ALA A 208 -12.19 7.18 -6.94
C ALA A 208 -10.85 7.07 -6.18
N VAL A 209 -9.75 7.38 -6.86
CA VAL A 209 -8.41 7.41 -6.27
C VAL A 209 -7.88 8.84 -6.32
N ASN A 210 -7.36 9.33 -5.20
CA ASN A 210 -6.76 10.67 -5.17
C ASN A 210 -5.38 10.64 -5.84
N LEU A 211 -5.28 11.29 -7.00
CA LEU A 211 -4.08 11.43 -7.81
C LEU A 211 -3.70 12.91 -8.03
N VAL A 212 -4.21 13.82 -7.21
CA VAL A 212 -4.05 15.28 -7.42
C VAL A 212 -2.58 15.66 -7.46
N ASP A 213 -1.77 15.11 -6.54
CA ASP A 213 -0.35 15.45 -6.39
C ASP A 213 0.59 14.56 -7.24
N ALA A 214 0.03 13.65 -8.05
CA ALA A 214 0.84 12.81 -8.92
C ALA A 214 1.49 13.65 -10.04
N PRO A 215 2.73 13.30 -10.46
CA PRO A 215 3.43 14.02 -11.51
C PRO A 215 2.63 13.96 -12.83
N THR A 216 2.62 15.08 -13.56
CA THR A 216 1.94 15.16 -14.86
C THR A 216 2.72 14.43 -15.95
N GLU A 217 4.04 14.51 -15.89
CA GLU A 217 4.94 13.85 -16.83
C GLU A 217 5.31 12.46 -16.35
N LEU A 218 5.47 11.53 -17.29
CA LEU A 218 5.91 10.18 -16.99
C LEU A 218 7.35 10.23 -16.47
N THR A 219 7.56 9.76 -15.26
CA THR A 219 8.83 9.81 -14.55
C THR A 219 9.23 8.40 -14.14
N THR A 220 10.44 7.98 -14.55
CA THR A 220 11.03 6.72 -14.10
C THR A 220 11.80 6.90 -12.79
N GLY A 221 12.32 5.81 -12.24
CA GLY A 221 13.13 5.84 -11.03
C GLY A 221 14.63 5.76 -11.31
N CYS A 222 15.39 5.47 -10.26
CA CYS A 222 16.83 5.25 -10.38
C CYS A 222 17.11 3.95 -11.13
N PRO A 223 18.14 3.89 -11.97
CA PRO A 223 18.52 2.67 -12.67
C PRO A 223 18.92 1.58 -11.67
N PHE A 224 18.63 0.32 -12.03
CA PHE A 224 19.14 -0.84 -11.31
C PHE A 224 20.61 -1.09 -11.69
N ASP A 225 21.36 -1.72 -10.79
CA ASP A 225 22.78 -2.05 -11.00
C ASP A 225 22.89 -3.45 -11.63
N LEU A 226 22.34 -3.59 -12.87
CA LEU A 226 22.28 -4.83 -13.66
C LEU A 226 23.63 -5.23 -14.25
#